data_c1001b78ab3c8bfb1cba746853af23db
#
_entry.id   c1001b78ab3c8bfb1cba746853af23db
#
_cell.length_a   1.000
_cell.length_b   1.000
_cell.length_c   1.000
_cell.angle_alpha   90.00
_cell.angle_beta   90.00
_cell.angle_gamma   90.00
#
_symmetry.space_group_name_H-M   'P 1'
#
loop_
_entity.id
_entity.type
_entity.pdbx_description
1 polymer ?
#
loop_
_entity_poly.entity_id
_entity_poly.type
_entity_poly.pdbx_seq_one_letter_code
_entity_poly.pdbx_strand_id
1 'polypeptide(L)'
;TGPDDGLNQAAGETVNHLLENGIRDMFLIPADIPLITEEEINSILKAHPSAPSLTIIPSRDKFGSNCILLSPPSRMTLKFGPNSYFRHLEIAQTNGLKVNPMEFPGFGLDIDEPKDLFELLKAEGNTRSQKYIRHLNLVKN
;
A
#
# COMPACT_ATOMS: atom_id res chain seq x y z
N THR A 1 -19.60 -12.91 0.41
CA THR A 1 -18.33 -12.47 -0.21
C THR A 1 -18.33 -10.97 -0.28
N GLY A 2 -17.43 -10.32 0.46
CA GLY A 2 -17.26 -8.86 0.43
C GLY A 2 -16.39 -8.42 -0.76
N PRO A 3 -16.38 -7.11 -1.09
CA PRO A 3 -15.56 -6.58 -2.18
C PRO A 3 -14.05 -6.81 -1.98
N ASP A 4 -13.61 -7.02 -0.75
CA ASP A 4 -12.21 -7.24 -0.39
C ASP A 4 -11.80 -8.71 -0.35
N ASP A 5 -12.75 -9.65 -0.52
CA ASP A 5 -12.45 -11.09 -0.47
C ASP A 5 -11.50 -11.50 -1.60
N GLY A 6 -11.65 -10.93 -2.79
CA GLY A 6 -10.76 -11.17 -3.93
C GLY A 6 -9.32 -10.69 -3.68
N LEU A 7 -9.15 -9.51 -3.08
CA LEU A 7 -7.82 -9.00 -2.72
C LEU A 7 -7.16 -9.85 -1.63
N ASN A 8 -7.92 -10.23 -0.61
CA ASN A 8 -7.43 -11.08 0.48
C ASN A 8 -7.01 -12.45 -0.03
N GLN A 9 -7.80 -13.05 -0.93
CA GLN A 9 -7.45 -14.31 -1.58
C GLN A 9 -6.17 -14.17 -2.41
N ALA A 10 -6.08 -13.18 -3.28
CA ALA A 10 -4.90 -12.93 -4.11
C ALA A 10 -3.64 -12.70 -3.27
N ALA A 11 -3.75 -11.96 -2.17
CA ALA A 11 -2.65 -11.76 -1.24
C ALA A 11 -2.20 -13.08 -0.60
N GLY A 12 -3.13 -13.94 -0.19
CA GLY A 12 -2.82 -15.26 0.37
C GLY A 12 -2.16 -16.19 -0.63
N GLU A 13 -2.64 -16.25 -1.87
CA GLU A 13 -2.04 -17.02 -2.96
C GLU A 13 -0.63 -16.52 -3.28
N THR A 14 -0.42 -15.19 -3.29
CA THR A 14 0.89 -14.58 -3.49
C THR A 14 1.86 -14.98 -2.38
N VAL A 15 1.44 -14.93 -1.11
CA VAL A 15 2.27 -15.35 0.02
C VAL A 15 2.72 -16.81 -0.16
N ASN A 16 1.79 -17.72 -0.50
CA ASN A 16 2.13 -19.13 -0.72
C ASN A 16 3.16 -19.29 -1.84
N HIS A 17 2.96 -18.61 -2.97
CA HIS A 17 3.89 -18.65 -4.10
C HIS A 17 5.29 -18.13 -3.72
N LEU A 18 5.37 -17.04 -2.96
CA LEU A 18 6.65 -16.49 -2.49
C LEU A 18 7.38 -17.48 -1.58
N LEU A 19 6.65 -18.15 -0.68
CA LEU A 19 7.22 -19.14 0.24
C LEU A 19 7.75 -20.37 -0.51
N GLU A 20 7.01 -20.90 -1.46
CA GLU A 20 7.43 -22.02 -2.32
C GLU A 20 8.72 -21.72 -3.08
N ASN A 21 8.96 -20.44 -3.42
CA ASN A 21 10.17 -19.98 -4.11
C ASN A 21 11.27 -19.46 -3.16
N GLY A 22 11.12 -19.64 -1.85
CA GLY A 22 12.13 -19.25 -0.87
C GLY A 22 12.30 -17.74 -0.69
N ILE A 23 11.32 -16.94 -1.12
CA ILE A 23 11.32 -15.48 -0.99
C ILE A 23 11.05 -15.10 0.46
N ARG A 24 11.87 -14.22 1.01
CA ARG A 24 11.83 -13.85 2.43
C ARG A 24 11.12 -12.54 2.72
N ASP A 25 10.95 -11.69 1.73
CA ASP A 25 10.38 -10.35 1.88
C ASP A 25 9.30 -10.14 0.84
N MET A 26 8.17 -9.57 1.25
CA MET A 26 7.07 -9.22 0.36
C MET A 26 6.79 -7.73 0.47
N PHE A 27 6.89 -7.03 -0.67
CA PHE A 27 6.56 -5.62 -0.78
C PHE A 27 5.28 -5.48 -1.62
N LEU A 28 4.16 -5.21 -0.96
CA LEU A 28 2.86 -5.08 -1.58
C LEU A 28 2.48 -3.60 -1.68
N ILE A 29 2.22 -3.14 -2.90
CA ILE A 29 1.78 -1.78 -3.23
C ILE A 29 0.56 -1.90 -4.15
N PRO A 30 -0.58 -1.25 -3.84
CA PRO A 30 -1.72 -1.14 -4.76
C PRO A 30 -1.34 -0.37 -6.03
N ALA A 31 -2.03 -0.66 -7.13
CA ALA A 31 -1.74 -0.05 -8.43
C ALA A 31 -2.40 1.33 -8.64
N ASP A 32 -3.27 1.75 -7.74
CA ASP A 32 -4.07 2.98 -7.80
C ASP A 32 -3.47 4.16 -7.03
N ILE A 33 -2.17 4.10 -6.72
CA ILE A 33 -1.42 5.16 -6.02
C ILE A 33 -0.44 5.82 -7.00
N PRO A 34 -0.89 6.82 -7.76
CA PRO A 34 -0.13 7.34 -8.92
C PRO A 34 0.99 8.32 -8.57
N LEU A 35 1.14 8.72 -7.32
CA LEU A 35 2.09 9.74 -6.87
C LEU A 35 3.31 9.19 -6.12
N ILE A 36 3.44 7.87 -5.98
CA ILE A 36 4.61 7.25 -5.32
C ILE A 36 5.89 7.63 -6.06
N THR A 37 6.97 7.84 -5.27
CA THR A 37 8.29 8.18 -5.79
C THR A 37 9.32 7.11 -5.47
N GLU A 38 10.39 7.09 -6.25
CA GLU A 38 11.53 6.19 -6.00
C GLU A 38 12.18 6.49 -4.64
N GLU A 39 12.28 7.75 -4.26
CA GLU A 39 12.85 8.18 -2.99
C GLU A 39 12.05 7.67 -1.79
N GLU A 40 10.72 7.69 -1.89
CA GLU A 40 9.84 7.13 -0.86
C GLU A 40 10.01 5.61 -0.75
N ILE A 41 10.04 4.89 -1.86
CA ILE A 41 10.30 3.44 -1.89
C ILE A 41 11.64 3.12 -1.25
N ASN A 42 12.71 3.82 -1.63
CA ASN A 42 14.04 3.62 -1.07
C ASN A 42 14.08 3.91 0.44
N SER A 43 13.34 4.90 0.91
CA SER A 43 13.22 5.23 2.33
C SER A 43 12.53 4.12 3.11
N ILE A 44 11.48 3.51 2.55
CA ILE A 44 10.79 2.36 3.13
C ILE A 44 11.73 1.18 3.28
N LEU A 45 12.44 0.83 2.20
CA LEU A 45 13.36 -0.30 2.18
C LEU A 45 14.51 -0.14 3.19
N LYS A 46 15.06 1.07 3.31
CA LYS A 46 16.13 1.37 4.28
C LYS A 46 15.66 1.34 5.73
N ALA A 47 14.41 1.74 5.99
CA ALA A 47 13.87 1.82 7.34
C ALA A 47 13.23 0.51 7.81
N HIS A 48 13.10 -0.49 6.92
CA HIS A 48 12.49 -1.77 7.27
C HIS A 48 13.33 -2.52 8.32
N PRO A 49 12.74 -2.88 9.47
CA PRO A 49 13.49 -3.57 10.53
C PRO A 49 13.86 -5.01 10.12
N SER A 50 14.86 -5.57 10.80
CA SER A 50 15.20 -6.99 10.65
C SER A 50 14.01 -7.90 10.99
N ALA A 51 13.80 -8.96 10.22
CA ALA A 51 12.72 -9.94 10.43
C ALA A 51 12.70 -10.54 11.85
N PRO A 52 11.53 -10.91 12.39
CA PRO A 52 10.22 -10.73 11.82
C PRO A 52 9.71 -9.28 11.95
N SER A 53 9.23 -8.70 10.86
CA SER A 53 8.92 -7.26 10.83
C SER A 53 7.82 -6.91 9.82
N LEU A 54 7.14 -5.82 10.10
CA LEU A 54 6.16 -5.17 9.25
C LEU A 54 6.49 -3.69 9.14
N THR A 55 6.70 -3.18 7.93
CA THR A 55 6.58 -1.74 7.62
C THR A 55 5.26 -1.52 6.91
N ILE A 56 4.49 -0.55 7.37
CA ILE A 56 3.15 -0.28 6.86
C ILE A 56 2.93 1.22 6.67
N ILE A 57 2.27 1.58 5.57
CA ILE A 57 1.92 2.95 5.25
C ILE A 57 0.41 3.02 5.07
N PRO A 58 -0.29 3.91 5.82
CA PRO A 58 -1.72 4.08 5.69
C PRO A 58 -2.11 4.86 4.43
N SER A 59 -3.38 4.76 4.05
CA SER A 59 -4.05 5.76 3.23
C SER A 59 -4.11 7.11 3.96
N ARG A 60 -4.43 8.18 3.22
CA ARG A 60 -4.50 9.54 3.79
C ARG A 60 -5.48 9.68 4.95
N ASP A 61 -6.59 8.96 4.90
CA ASP A 61 -7.59 8.91 5.97
C ASP A 61 -7.21 8.01 7.15
N LYS A 62 -6.09 7.27 7.03
CA LYS A 62 -5.56 6.31 8.00
C LYS A 62 -6.43 5.09 8.27
N PHE A 63 -7.43 4.82 7.43
CA PHE A 63 -8.25 3.61 7.55
C PHE A 63 -7.71 2.46 6.69
N GLY A 64 -7.25 2.74 5.49
CA GLY A 64 -6.69 1.76 4.56
C GLY A 64 -5.17 1.55 4.73
N SER A 65 -4.66 0.47 4.14
CA SER A 65 -3.23 0.15 4.06
C SER A 65 -2.76 0.30 2.62
N ASN A 66 -1.99 1.35 2.33
CA ASN A 66 -1.50 1.68 0.99
C ASN A 66 -0.09 1.14 0.70
N CYS A 67 0.56 0.53 1.67
CA CYS A 67 1.79 -0.22 1.46
C CYS A 67 2.04 -1.18 2.62
N ILE A 68 2.50 -2.37 2.29
CA ILE A 68 2.92 -3.39 3.26
C ILE A 68 4.26 -3.96 2.81
N LEU A 69 5.28 -3.86 3.66
CA LEU A 69 6.53 -4.60 3.53
C LEU A 69 6.63 -5.56 4.71
N LEU A 70 6.54 -6.86 4.44
CA LEU A 70 6.41 -7.93 5.42
C LEU A 70 7.56 -8.94 5.29
N SER A 71 8.23 -9.22 6.38
CA SER A 71 9.37 -10.15 6.47
C SER A 71 9.25 -11.06 7.70
N PRO A 72 9.11 -12.40 7.54
CA PRO A 72 8.76 -13.10 6.31
C PRO A 72 7.26 -13.02 5.98
N PRO A 73 6.85 -13.24 4.72
CA PRO A 73 5.45 -13.13 4.29
C PRO A 73 4.48 -14.04 5.05
N SER A 74 4.94 -15.18 5.53
CA SER A 74 4.13 -16.15 6.29
C SER A 74 3.82 -15.71 7.73
N ARG A 75 4.42 -14.63 8.22
CA ARG A 75 4.35 -14.31 9.64
C ARG A 75 2.99 -13.75 10.07
N MET A 76 2.23 -13.21 9.14
CA MET A 76 0.87 -12.76 9.41
C MET A 76 -0.04 -12.91 8.18
N THR A 77 -1.33 -13.10 8.43
CA THR A 77 -2.35 -13.08 7.39
C THR A 77 -2.77 -11.63 7.13
N LEU A 78 -2.73 -11.21 5.86
CA LEU A 78 -3.23 -9.90 5.47
C LEU A 78 -4.75 -9.88 5.45
N LYS A 79 -5.34 -8.79 5.92
CA LYS A 79 -6.79 -8.58 5.97
C LYS A 79 -7.13 -7.16 5.52
N PHE A 80 -7.26 -6.99 4.22
CA PHE A 80 -7.72 -5.74 3.60
C PHE A 80 -9.22 -5.55 3.85
N GLY A 81 -9.69 -4.33 3.64
CA GLY A 81 -11.04 -3.91 3.88
C GLY A 81 -11.13 -2.78 4.92
N PRO A 82 -12.33 -2.48 5.43
CA PRO A 82 -12.52 -1.37 6.37
C PRO A 82 -11.58 -1.47 7.57
N ASN A 83 -10.91 -0.34 7.88
CA ASN A 83 -9.93 -0.24 8.97
C ASN A 83 -8.74 -1.22 8.85
N SER A 84 -8.34 -1.59 7.62
CA SER A 84 -7.25 -2.54 7.39
C SER A 84 -5.93 -2.11 8.03
N TYR A 85 -5.63 -0.80 8.08
CA TYR A 85 -4.44 -0.28 8.71
C TYR A 85 -4.32 -0.69 10.19
N PHE A 86 -5.34 -0.39 10.99
CA PHE A 86 -5.34 -0.74 12.43
C PHE A 86 -5.39 -2.25 12.64
N ARG A 87 -6.13 -2.96 11.79
CA ARG A 87 -6.22 -4.42 11.83
C ARG A 87 -4.87 -5.08 11.56
N HIS A 88 -4.11 -4.60 10.58
CA HIS A 88 -2.78 -5.10 10.29
C HIS A 88 -1.79 -4.82 11.43
N LEU A 89 -1.87 -3.63 12.06
CA LEU A 89 -1.06 -3.32 13.24
C LEU A 89 -1.33 -4.28 14.40
N GLU A 90 -2.60 -4.53 14.70
CA GLU A 90 -3.01 -5.46 15.77
C GLU A 90 -2.53 -6.90 15.49
N ILE A 91 -2.72 -7.40 14.26
CA ILE A 91 -2.26 -8.74 13.88
C ILE A 91 -0.73 -8.83 13.99
N ALA A 92 -0.01 -7.83 13.52
CA ALA A 92 1.46 -7.82 13.59
C ALA A 92 1.97 -7.83 15.04
N GLN A 93 1.38 -7.02 15.92
CA GLN A 93 1.71 -7.00 17.34
C GLN A 93 1.43 -8.34 18.01
N THR A 94 0.26 -8.93 17.75
CA THR A 94 -0.13 -10.24 18.28
C THR A 94 0.83 -11.35 17.84
N ASN A 95 1.36 -11.26 16.61
CA ASN A 95 2.33 -12.24 16.08
C ASN A 95 3.79 -11.91 16.41
N GLY A 96 4.05 -10.89 17.23
CA GLY A 96 5.39 -10.53 17.69
C GLY A 96 6.30 -9.93 16.62
N LEU A 97 5.73 -9.25 15.61
CA LEU A 97 6.53 -8.55 14.62
C LEU A 97 7.02 -7.20 15.16
N LYS A 98 8.19 -6.78 14.70
CA LYS A 98 8.64 -5.39 14.85
C LYS A 98 7.84 -4.54 13.88
N VAL A 99 7.05 -3.61 14.38
CA VAL A 99 6.15 -2.77 13.57
C VAL A 99 6.78 -1.41 13.34
N ASN A 100 6.88 -1.00 12.08
CA ASN A 100 7.40 0.29 11.64
C ASN A 100 6.36 1.02 10.79
N PRO A 101 5.44 1.81 11.40
CA PRO A 101 4.51 2.63 10.64
C PRO A 101 5.25 3.83 10.06
N MET A 102 5.01 4.13 8.78
CA MET A 102 5.56 5.29 8.07
C MET A 102 4.46 6.01 7.31
N GLU A 103 4.65 7.29 7.04
CA GLU A 103 3.73 8.10 6.23
C GLU A 103 4.53 8.84 5.14
N PHE A 104 4.01 8.80 3.91
CA PHE A 104 4.60 9.50 2.78
C PHE A 104 3.50 10.14 1.93
N PRO A 105 3.70 11.37 1.43
CA PRO A 105 2.70 12.06 0.61
C PRO A 105 2.30 11.28 -0.64
N GLY A 106 3.26 10.62 -1.32
CA GLY A 106 3.00 9.87 -2.54
C GLY A 106 2.16 8.61 -2.33
N PHE A 107 2.21 8.02 -1.14
CA PHE A 107 1.39 6.87 -0.77
C PHE A 107 0.01 7.24 -0.22
N GLY A 108 -0.23 8.52 0.06
CA GLY A 108 -1.47 8.95 0.71
C GLY A 108 -2.67 9.04 -0.23
N LEU A 109 -2.48 9.18 -1.55
CA LEU A 109 -3.56 9.37 -2.50
C LEU A 109 -3.79 8.10 -3.33
N ASP A 110 -4.80 7.36 -2.98
CA ASP A 110 -5.44 6.33 -3.78
C ASP A 110 -6.58 6.92 -4.62
N ILE A 111 -6.78 6.38 -5.82
CA ILE A 111 -7.79 6.87 -6.77
C ILE A 111 -9.00 5.94 -6.74
N ASP A 112 -9.94 6.23 -5.85
CA ASP A 112 -11.17 5.47 -5.66
C ASP A 112 -12.41 6.18 -6.23
N GLU A 113 -12.43 7.51 -6.15
CA GLU A 113 -13.59 8.32 -6.53
C GLU A 113 -13.19 9.40 -7.53
N PRO A 114 -14.17 9.91 -8.33
CA PRO A 114 -13.90 10.99 -9.30
C PRO A 114 -13.24 12.23 -8.70
N LYS A 115 -13.51 12.55 -7.43
CA LYS A 115 -12.86 13.67 -6.72
C LYS A 115 -11.34 13.49 -6.60
N ASP A 116 -10.86 12.24 -6.48
CA ASP A 116 -9.43 11.94 -6.30
C ASP A 116 -8.64 12.28 -7.57
N LEU A 117 -9.27 12.22 -8.75
CA LEU A 117 -8.68 12.70 -10.00
C LEU A 117 -8.38 14.21 -9.94
N PHE A 118 -9.24 14.98 -9.30
CA PHE A 118 -9.00 16.43 -9.13
C PHE A 118 -7.86 16.68 -8.14
N GLU A 119 -7.77 15.89 -7.08
CA GLU A 119 -6.65 15.98 -6.15
C GLU A 119 -5.34 15.57 -6.83
N LEU A 120 -5.35 14.54 -7.66
CA LEU A 120 -4.19 14.15 -8.47
C LEU A 120 -3.74 15.28 -9.41
N LEU A 121 -4.67 16.02 -10.00
CA LEU A 121 -4.37 17.15 -10.90
C LEU A 121 -3.79 18.36 -10.17
N LYS A 122 -4.20 18.59 -8.91
CA LYS A 122 -3.69 19.67 -8.06
C LYS A 122 -2.31 19.37 -7.47
N ALA A 123 -1.99 18.09 -7.30
CA ALA A 123 -0.72 17.68 -6.75
C ALA A 123 0.45 18.14 -7.63
N GLU A 124 1.53 18.54 -6.99
CA GLU A 124 2.78 18.86 -7.70
C GLU A 124 3.31 17.60 -8.42
N GLY A 125 3.88 17.81 -9.59
CA GLY A 125 4.48 16.71 -10.36
C GLY A 125 3.97 16.64 -11.79
N ASN A 126 4.51 15.66 -12.51
CA ASN A 126 4.21 15.47 -13.93
C ASN A 126 4.26 13.97 -14.30
N THR A 127 3.60 13.14 -13.50
CA THR A 127 3.49 11.70 -13.74
C THR A 127 2.74 11.41 -15.05
N ARG A 128 2.88 10.19 -15.57
CA ARG A 128 2.13 9.76 -16.76
C ARG A 128 0.62 9.86 -16.53
N SER A 129 0.15 9.49 -15.36
CA SER A 129 -1.26 9.58 -14.97
C SER A 129 -1.77 11.04 -14.99
N GLN A 130 -1.00 11.98 -14.41
CA GLN A 130 -1.34 13.40 -14.44
C GLN A 130 -1.39 13.95 -15.86
N LYS A 131 -0.42 13.60 -16.71
CA LYS A 131 -0.40 14.01 -18.13
C LYS A 131 -1.62 13.50 -18.88
N TYR A 132 -1.96 12.23 -18.66
CA TYR A 132 -3.11 11.61 -19.31
C TYR A 132 -4.43 12.29 -18.93
N ILE A 133 -4.65 12.53 -17.63
CA ILE A 133 -5.87 13.18 -17.15
C ILE A 133 -5.98 14.62 -17.65
N ARG A 134 -4.86 15.38 -17.67
CA ARG A 134 -4.84 16.74 -18.26
C ARG A 134 -5.24 16.71 -19.75
N HIS A 135 -4.77 15.70 -20.49
CA HIS A 135 -5.10 15.52 -21.90
C HIS A 135 -6.59 15.24 -22.13
N LEU A 136 -7.24 14.54 -21.21
CA LEU A 136 -8.68 14.24 -21.28
C LEU A 136 -9.57 15.46 -21.06
N ASN A 137 -9.02 16.63 -20.70
CA ASN A 137 -9.78 17.85 -20.43
C ASN A 137 -10.97 17.66 -19.46
N LEU A 138 -10.80 16.80 -18.45
CA LEU A 138 -11.83 16.51 -17.44
C LEU A 138 -12.15 17.73 -16.57
N VAL A 139 -11.34 18.78 -16.65
CA VAL A 139 -11.57 20.08 -16.00
C VAL A 139 -11.94 21.09 -17.09
N LYS A 140 -13.13 20.99 -17.62
CA LYS A 140 -13.79 22.13 -18.28
C LYS A 140 -14.76 22.74 -17.29
N ASN A 141 -14.37 23.93 -16.80
CA ASN A 141 -15.14 25.01 -16.14
C ASN A 141 -16.44 24.61 -15.42
#